data_eec2e23852660bec61392031e054b20a
#
_entry.id   eec2e23852660bec61392031e054b20a
#
_cell.length_a   1.000
_cell.length_b   1.000
_cell.length_c   1.000
_cell.angle_alpha   90.00
_cell.angle_beta   90.00
_cell.angle_gamma   90.00
#
_symmetry.space_group_name_H-M   'P 1'
#
loop_
_entity.id
_entity.type
_entity.pdbx_description
1 polymer ?
#
loop_
_entity_poly.entity_id
_entity_poly.type
_entity_poly.pdbx_seq_one_letter_code
_entity_poly.pdbx_strand_id
1 'polypeptide(L)'
;DKAAPSFQKGGKLEMLHPVFEATDTILFSTDERTSTGPHIRDSVDIKRVMILVVISLLPCYIFGAINIGYQKSLTFNQTSTLFENFVTGLTSILPIIAVTFASGAFWELLFGVVRKHPISEGFLVTCALIPLTLPPSIPLWQVAIATSFGIVIGKEIFGGVGMNIFNPALMARAFLYFTYPVCLLYTSPSPRDD
;
A
#
# COMPACT_ATOMS: atom_id res chain seq x y z
N ASP A 1 -18.40 -5.93 -18.95
CA ASP A 1 -19.00 -7.22 -19.37
C ASP A 1 -18.45 -7.81 -20.70
N LYS A 2 -17.94 -7.00 -21.64
CA LYS A 2 -17.38 -7.51 -22.91
C LYS A 2 -15.97 -8.08 -22.79
N ALA A 3 -15.22 -7.73 -21.74
CA ALA A 3 -13.84 -8.19 -21.52
C ALA A 3 -13.78 -9.49 -20.68
N ALA A 4 -14.79 -9.78 -19.88
CA ALA A 4 -14.84 -10.92 -18.97
C ALA A 4 -14.49 -12.27 -19.61
N PRO A 5 -14.98 -12.66 -20.82
CA PRO A 5 -14.68 -13.96 -21.40
C PRO A 5 -13.20 -14.16 -21.75
N SER A 6 -12.42 -13.08 -21.94
CA SER A 6 -10.98 -13.17 -22.25
C SER A 6 -10.12 -13.52 -21.04
N PHE A 7 -10.62 -13.26 -19.83
CA PHE A 7 -9.93 -13.49 -18.55
C PHE A 7 -10.42 -14.74 -17.82
N GLN A 8 -11.51 -15.38 -18.26
CA GLN A 8 -12.03 -16.63 -17.69
C GLN A 8 -11.17 -17.85 -18.08
N LYS A 9 -11.35 -18.97 -17.35
CA LYS A 9 -10.64 -20.24 -17.58
C LYS A 9 -10.74 -20.66 -19.06
N GLY A 10 -9.58 -20.75 -19.72
CA GLY A 10 -9.47 -21.03 -21.15
C GLY A 10 -9.26 -19.82 -22.06
N GLY A 11 -9.26 -18.60 -21.52
CA GLY A 11 -8.96 -17.36 -22.25
C GLY A 11 -7.46 -17.10 -22.40
N LYS A 12 -7.09 -16.25 -23.38
CA LYS A 12 -5.68 -15.89 -23.65
C LYS A 12 -4.99 -15.17 -22.47
N LEU A 13 -5.76 -14.63 -21.53
CA LEU A 13 -5.29 -13.81 -20.39
C LEU A 13 -5.68 -14.44 -19.04
N GLU A 14 -5.83 -15.77 -18.99
CA GLU A 14 -6.16 -16.51 -17.76
C GLU A 14 -5.18 -16.21 -16.60
N MET A 15 -3.90 -15.98 -16.91
CA MET A 15 -2.88 -15.62 -15.92
C MET A 15 -3.16 -14.28 -15.21
N LEU A 16 -3.90 -13.37 -15.85
CA LEU A 16 -4.28 -12.07 -15.30
C LEU A 16 -5.70 -12.08 -14.69
N HIS A 17 -6.35 -13.25 -14.61
CA HIS A 17 -7.66 -13.39 -13.98
C HIS A 17 -7.72 -12.79 -12.56
N PRO A 18 -6.71 -12.97 -11.66
CA PRO A 18 -6.74 -12.39 -10.34
C PRO A 18 -6.78 -10.84 -10.33
N VAL A 19 -6.13 -10.22 -11.32
CA VAL A 19 -6.13 -8.74 -11.45
C VAL A 19 -7.50 -8.23 -11.91
N PHE A 20 -8.09 -8.94 -12.88
CA PHE A 20 -9.42 -8.62 -13.38
C PHE A 20 -10.47 -8.77 -12.27
N GLU A 21 -10.44 -9.88 -11.55
CA GLU A 21 -11.35 -10.16 -10.43
C GLU A 21 -11.21 -9.13 -9.30
N ALA A 22 -9.98 -8.73 -8.94
CA ALA A 22 -9.75 -7.68 -7.96
C ALA A 22 -10.36 -6.34 -8.40
N THR A 23 -10.22 -5.98 -9.67
CA THR A 23 -10.77 -4.72 -10.20
C THR A 23 -12.29 -4.76 -10.28
N ASP A 24 -12.85 -5.89 -10.70
CA ASP A 24 -14.31 -6.09 -10.83
C ASP A 24 -14.98 -6.04 -9.45
N THR A 25 -14.41 -6.70 -8.46
CA THR A 25 -14.94 -6.71 -7.09
C THR A 25 -14.77 -5.40 -6.33
N ILE A 26 -13.83 -4.53 -6.72
CA ILE A 26 -13.72 -3.16 -6.20
C ILE A 26 -14.90 -2.30 -6.71
N LEU A 27 -15.24 -2.44 -7.98
CA LEU A 27 -16.27 -1.63 -8.63
C LEU A 27 -17.68 -2.20 -8.44
N PHE A 28 -17.81 -3.52 -8.40
CA PHE A 28 -19.07 -4.24 -8.30
C PHE A 28 -19.06 -5.18 -7.09
N SER A 29 -20.21 -5.48 -6.52
CA SER A 29 -20.29 -6.47 -5.43
C SER A 29 -20.06 -7.89 -5.96
N THR A 30 -19.38 -8.73 -5.17
CA THR A 30 -19.16 -10.15 -5.49
C THR A 30 -20.46 -10.90 -5.75
N ASP A 31 -20.49 -11.71 -6.81
CA ASP A 31 -21.63 -12.55 -7.18
C ASP A 31 -21.60 -13.94 -6.50
N GLU A 32 -20.63 -14.17 -5.61
CA GLU A 32 -20.52 -15.40 -4.83
C GLU A 32 -21.71 -15.58 -3.90
N ARG A 33 -22.48 -16.65 -4.13
CA ARG A 33 -23.62 -17.05 -3.31
C ARG A 33 -23.34 -18.42 -2.70
N THR A 34 -23.58 -18.56 -1.40
CA THR A 34 -23.56 -19.85 -0.73
C THR A 34 -24.76 -20.69 -1.22
N SER A 35 -24.49 -21.93 -1.66
CA SER A 35 -25.50 -22.83 -2.20
C SER A 35 -26.14 -23.76 -1.14
N THR A 36 -25.56 -23.86 0.07
CA THR A 36 -26.00 -24.78 1.13
C THR A 36 -25.89 -24.15 2.51
N GLY A 37 -26.94 -24.26 3.34
CA GLY A 37 -26.97 -23.82 4.73
C GLY A 37 -27.69 -22.49 4.98
N PRO A 38 -27.80 -22.04 6.25
CA PRO A 38 -28.39 -20.74 6.56
C PRO A 38 -27.52 -19.62 5.98
N HIS A 39 -28.14 -18.77 5.15
CA HIS A 39 -27.47 -17.65 4.49
C HIS A 39 -27.52 -16.43 5.41
N ILE A 40 -26.43 -16.16 6.11
CA ILE A 40 -26.22 -14.90 6.82
C ILE A 40 -25.23 -14.09 5.96
N ARG A 41 -25.69 -13.02 5.34
CA ARG A 41 -24.85 -12.10 4.56
C ARG A 41 -24.81 -10.76 5.28
N ASP A 42 -23.60 -10.28 5.55
CA ASP A 42 -23.39 -8.91 5.98
C ASP A 42 -23.54 -7.97 4.76
N SER A 43 -24.06 -6.79 5.00
CA SER A 43 -24.19 -5.74 3.97
C SER A 43 -22.84 -5.11 3.60
N VAL A 44 -21.80 -5.34 4.41
CA VAL A 44 -20.47 -4.75 4.25
C VAL A 44 -19.45 -5.83 3.96
N ASP A 45 -18.98 -5.90 2.72
CA ASP A 45 -17.90 -6.79 2.31
C ASP A 45 -16.55 -6.29 2.83
N ILE A 46 -15.63 -7.22 3.16
CA ILE A 46 -14.26 -6.92 3.61
C ILE A 46 -13.55 -5.98 2.60
N LYS A 47 -13.78 -6.17 1.31
CA LYS A 47 -13.25 -5.34 0.23
C LYS A 47 -13.64 -3.87 0.39
N ARG A 48 -14.91 -3.60 0.71
CA ARG A 48 -15.41 -2.23 0.96
C ARG A 48 -14.78 -1.61 2.20
N VAL A 49 -14.64 -2.40 3.27
CA VAL A 49 -13.97 -1.92 4.50
C VAL A 49 -12.53 -1.50 4.20
N MET A 50 -11.78 -2.32 3.46
CA MET A 50 -10.38 -2.01 3.10
C MET A 50 -10.27 -0.74 2.23
N ILE A 51 -11.18 -0.54 1.28
CA ILE A 51 -11.21 0.70 0.48
C ILE A 51 -11.54 1.92 1.35
N LEU A 52 -12.48 1.82 2.27
CA LEU A 52 -12.79 2.90 3.21
C LEU A 52 -11.57 3.28 4.06
N VAL A 53 -10.78 2.29 4.49
CA VAL A 53 -9.51 2.56 5.19
C VAL A 53 -8.56 3.35 4.29
N VAL A 54 -8.39 2.97 3.02
CA VAL A 54 -7.52 3.71 2.08
C VAL A 54 -8.03 5.14 1.88
N ILE A 55 -9.34 5.34 1.74
CA ILE A 55 -9.94 6.67 1.61
C ILE A 55 -9.69 7.49 2.89
N SER A 56 -9.79 6.88 4.07
CA SER A 56 -9.52 7.57 5.33
C SER A 56 -8.05 8.01 5.50
N LEU A 57 -7.12 7.43 4.75
CA LEU A 57 -5.71 7.84 4.73
C LEU A 57 -5.44 9.05 3.81
N LEU A 58 -6.36 9.40 2.89
CA LEU A 58 -6.17 10.52 1.97
C LEU A 58 -5.89 11.86 2.69
N PRO A 59 -6.63 12.24 3.76
CA PRO A 59 -6.30 13.44 4.52
C PRO A 59 -4.86 13.41 5.05
N CYS A 60 -4.38 12.26 5.53
CA CYS A 60 -3.00 12.13 6.03
C CYS A 60 -1.98 12.38 4.92
N TYR A 61 -2.24 11.92 3.70
CA TYR A 61 -1.40 12.21 2.54
C TYR A 61 -1.38 13.69 2.18
N ILE A 62 -2.55 14.35 2.17
CA ILE A 62 -2.68 15.77 1.84
C ILE A 62 -1.92 16.62 2.86
N PHE A 63 -2.19 16.43 4.16
CA PHE A 63 -1.51 17.18 5.21
C PHE A 63 -0.01 16.84 5.29
N GLY A 64 0.37 15.57 5.09
CA GLY A 64 1.76 15.14 5.01
C GLY A 64 2.52 15.82 3.88
N ALA A 65 1.92 15.90 2.68
CA ALA A 65 2.52 16.60 1.55
C ALA A 65 2.71 18.09 1.83
N ILE A 66 1.69 18.77 2.38
CA ILE A 66 1.79 20.19 2.74
C ILE A 66 2.92 20.41 3.77
N ASN A 67 2.98 19.55 4.78
CA ASN A 67 4.00 19.67 5.83
C ASN A 67 5.43 19.48 5.29
N ILE A 68 5.65 18.48 4.44
CA ILE A 68 6.98 18.23 3.81
C ILE A 68 7.39 19.42 2.95
N GLY A 69 6.47 19.97 2.16
CA GLY A 69 6.75 21.15 1.36
C GLY A 69 7.06 22.38 2.21
N TYR A 70 6.30 22.58 3.31
CA TYR A 70 6.54 23.65 4.26
C TYR A 70 7.92 23.54 4.94
N GLN A 71 8.31 22.36 5.39
CA GLN A 71 9.65 22.14 5.97
C GLN A 71 10.76 22.41 4.96
N LYS A 72 10.58 22.01 3.69
CA LYS A 72 11.54 22.36 2.63
C LYS A 72 11.63 23.88 2.39
N SER A 73 10.51 24.58 2.35
CA SER A 73 10.49 26.02 2.15
C SER A 73 11.21 26.77 3.30
N LEU A 74 11.05 26.31 4.54
CA LEU A 74 11.79 26.85 5.69
C LEU A 74 13.29 26.64 5.55
N THR A 75 13.73 25.46 5.12
CA THR A 75 15.15 25.14 4.92
C THR A 75 15.82 26.06 3.89
N PHE A 76 15.08 26.46 2.85
CA PHE A 76 15.58 27.35 1.79
C PHE A 76 15.26 28.84 2.03
N ASN A 77 14.68 29.20 3.19
CA ASN A 77 14.24 30.57 3.51
C ASN A 77 13.33 31.20 2.43
N GLN A 78 12.49 30.38 1.80
CA GLN A 78 11.53 30.81 0.77
C GLN A 78 10.15 30.98 1.38
N THR A 79 9.49 32.08 1.04
CA THR A 79 8.06 32.23 1.32
C THR A 79 7.28 31.50 0.24
N SER A 80 6.58 30.44 0.63
CA SER A 80 5.77 29.64 -0.29
C SER A 80 4.32 29.63 0.11
N THR A 81 3.44 29.54 -0.88
CA THR A 81 2.00 29.40 -0.65
C THR A 81 1.66 27.95 -0.26
N LEU A 82 0.47 27.76 0.35
CA LEU A 82 0.00 26.41 0.70
C LEU A 82 -0.03 25.46 -0.51
N PHE A 83 -0.40 25.98 -1.67
CA PHE A 83 -0.44 25.17 -2.90
C PHE A 83 0.95 24.76 -3.40
N GLU A 84 1.92 25.66 -3.36
CA GLU A 84 3.31 25.37 -3.71
C GLU A 84 3.91 24.34 -2.76
N ASN A 85 3.63 24.46 -1.45
CA ASN A 85 4.04 23.47 -0.47
C ASN A 85 3.44 22.09 -0.74
N PHE A 86 2.14 22.03 -1.07
CA PHE A 86 1.48 20.78 -1.43
C PHE A 86 2.14 20.13 -2.66
N VAL A 87 2.37 20.88 -3.72
CA VAL A 87 3.00 20.36 -4.95
C VAL A 87 4.43 19.87 -4.67
N THR A 88 5.22 20.66 -3.96
CA THR A 88 6.60 20.30 -3.59
C THR A 88 6.67 19.06 -2.71
N GLY A 89 5.76 18.92 -1.75
CA GLY A 89 5.67 17.72 -0.91
C GLY A 89 5.18 16.50 -1.69
N LEU A 90 4.18 16.68 -2.56
CA LEU A 90 3.64 15.61 -3.39
C LEU A 90 4.73 15.03 -4.31
N THR A 91 5.52 15.86 -4.97
CA THR A 91 6.64 15.39 -5.81
C THR A 91 7.70 14.60 -5.04
N SER A 92 7.82 14.82 -3.73
CA SER A 92 8.74 14.08 -2.86
C SER A 92 8.18 12.73 -2.41
N ILE A 93 6.87 12.65 -2.16
CA ILE A 93 6.22 11.43 -1.69
C ILE A 93 5.87 10.50 -2.85
N LEU A 94 5.53 11.05 -4.02
CA LEU A 94 5.05 10.29 -5.18
C LEU A 94 6.00 9.15 -5.62
N PRO A 95 7.32 9.34 -5.70
CA PRO A 95 8.23 8.24 -6.05
C PRO A 95 8.24 7.14 -4.98
N ILE A 96 8.10 7.47 -3.69
CA ILE A 96 8.02 6.49 -2.62
C ILE A 96 6.75 5.66 -2.77
N ILE A 97 5.61 6.31 -3.03
CA ILE A 97 4.33 5.64 -3.28
C ILE A 97 4.48 4.71 -4.49
N ALA A 98 5.01 5.21 -5.61
CA ALA A 98 5.15 4.44 -6.83
C ALA A 98 6.01 3.17 -6.63
N VAL A 99 7.15 3.29 -5.95
CA VAL A 99 8.03 2.14 -5.65
C VAL A 99 7.37 1.18 -4.68
N THR A 100 6.67 1.67 -3.67
CA THR A 100 5.95 0.81 -2.71
C THR A 100 4.87 -0.01 -3.39
N PHE A 101 4.05 0.64 -4.23
CA PHE A 101 3.00 -0.07 -4.97
C PHE A 101 3.59 -1.02 -6.03
N ALA A 102 4.66 -0.63 -6.73
CA ALA A 102 5.30 -1.49 -7.71
C ALA A 102 5.92 -2.74 -7.08
N SER A 103 6.70 -2.58 -6.00
CA SER A 103 7.30 -3.71 -5.29
C SER A 103 6.26 -4.59 -4.60
N GLY A 104 5.23 -3.98 -4.02
CA GLY A 104 4.14 -4.70 -3.40
C GLY A 104 3.30 -5.48 -4.41
N ALA A 105 2.93 -4.87 -5.52
CA ALA A 105 2.20 -5.54 -6.60
C ALA A 105 2.99 -6.71 -7.20
N PHE A 106 4.30 -6.55 -7.35
CA PHE A 106 5.17 -7.62 -7.83
C PHE A 106 5.06 -8.88 -6.94
N TRP A 107 5.20 -8.72 -5.63
CA TRP A 107 5.12 -9.85 -4.70
C TRP A 107 3.70 -10.42 -4.60
N GLU A 108 2.68 -9.58 -4.55
CA GLU A 108 1.29 -10.01 -4.49
C GLU A 108 0.90 -10.83 -5.73
N LEU A 109 1.29 -10.36 -6.93
CA LEU A 109 1.06 -11.10 -8.18
C LEU A 109 1.84 -12.42 -8.19
N LEU A 110 3.11 -12.41 -7.80
CA LEU A 110 3.94 -13.61 -7.75
C LEU A 110 3.30 -14.69 -6.87
N PHE A 111 2.93 -14.33 -5.64
CA PHE A 111 2.30 -15.27 -4.71
C PHE A 111 0.88 -15.65 -5.12
N GLY A 112 0.10 -14.72 -5.69
CA GLY A 112 -1.22 -14.98 -6.26
C GLY A 112 -1.18 -16.04 -7.35
N VAL A 113 -0.21 -15.94 -8.27
CA VAL A 113 -0.01 -16.92 -9.34
C VAL A 113 0.46 -18.28 -8.79
N VAL A 114 1.45 -18.27 -7.88
CA VAL A 114 2.02 -19.51 -7.31
C VAL A 114 1.00 -20.26 -6.46
N ARG A 115 0.23 -19.55 -5.63
CA ARG A 115 -0.75 -20.15 -4.71
C ARG A 115 -2.14 -20.27 -5.29
N LYS A 116 -2.41 -19.71 -6.47
CA LYS A 116 -3.74 -19.67 -7.12
C LYS A 116 -4.82 -19.03 -6.21
N HIS A 117 -4.43 -18.04 -5.42
CA HIS A 117 -5.33 -17.25 -4.60
C HIS A 117 -5.65 -15.91 -5.28
N PRO A 118 -6.87 -15.38 -5.12
CA PRO A 118 -7.20 -14.04 -5.58
C PRO A 118 -6.32 -13.02 -4.82
N ILE A 119 -6.03 -11.90 -5.48
CA ILE A 119 -5.29 -10.80 -4.88
C ILE A 119 -6.08 -10.25 -3.70
N SER A 120 -5.43 -10.12 -2.56
CA SER A 120 -6.10 -9.66 -1.35
C SER A 120 -6.13 -8.13 -1.26
N GLU A 121 -7.27 -7.59 -0.89
CA GLU A 121 -7.49 -6.14 -0.76
C GLU A 121 -6.60 -5.51 0.33
N GLY A 122 -6.13 -6.28 1.29
CA GLY A 122 -5.14 -5.86 2.29
C GLY A 122 -3.83 -5.38 1.71
N PHE A 123 -3.52 -5.74 0.46
CA PHE A 123 -2.39 -5.20 -0.30
C PHE A 123 -2.49 -3.68 -0.45
N LEU A 124 -3.65 -3.16 -0.86
CA LEU A 124 -3.86 -1.71 -1.05
C LEU A 124 -3.62 -0.94 0.25
N VAL A 125 -4.15 -1.44 1.37
CA VAL A 125 -3.96 -0.83 2.69
C VAL A 125 -2.50 -0.85 3.10
N THR A 126 -1.81 -1.99 2.94
CA THR A 126 -0.39 -2.13 3.28
C THR A 126 0.47 -1.15 2.48
N CYS A 127 0.27 -1.09 1.15
CA CYS A 127 1.02 -0.19 0.27
C CYS A 127 0.68 1.29 0.49
N ALA A 128 -0.53 1.61 0.98
CA ALA A 128 -0.88 2.96 1.37
C ALA A 128 -0.29 3.37 2.74
N LEU A 129 -0.12 2.43 3.68
CA LEU A 129 0.43 2.75 5.00
C LEU A 129 1.95 2.93 4.99
N ILE A 130 2.69 2.13 4.21
CA ILE A 130 4.16 2.17 4.20
C ILE A 130 4.71 3.57 3.91
N PRO A 131 4.32 4.28 2.83
CA PRO A 131 4.84 5.61 2.53
C PRO A 131 4.58 6.65 3.62
N LEU A 132 3.45 6.53 4.34
CA LEU A 132 3.10 7.44 5.44
C LEU A 132 4.00 7.25 6.68
N THR A 133 4.65 6.10 6.80
CA THR A 133 5.53 5.80 7.94
C THR A 133 7.00 6.06 7.65
N LEU A 134 7.34 6.42 6.40
CA LEU A 134 8.71 6.61 5.94
C LEU A 134 9.05 8.09 5.76
N PRO A 135 10.31 8.48 6.03
CA PRO A 135 10.77 9.83 5.75
C PRO A 135 10.89 10.10 4.24
N PRO A 136 10.64 11.34 3.79
CA PRO A 136 10.66 11.68 2.37
C PRO A 136 12.05 11.64 1.74
N SER A 137 13.12 11.60 2.55
CA SER A 137 14.52 11.55 2.10
C SER A 137 15.07 10.13 1.91
N ILE A 138 14.24 9.10 2.15
CA ILE A 138 14.70 7.71 2.08
C ILE A 138 15.05 7.30 0.63
N PRO A 139 16.18 6.59 0.40
CA PRO A 139 16.50 6.04 -0.91
C PRO A 139 15.45 5.03 -1.39
N LEU A 140 15.03 5.14 -2.66
CA LEU A 140 13.94 4.32 -3.22
C LEU A 140 14.22 2.81 -3.17
N TRP A 141 15.48 2.39 -3.31
CA TRP A 141 15.87 0.98 -3.22
C TRP A 141 15.63 0.39 -1.82
N GLN A 142 15.82 1.20 -0.75
CA GLN A 142 15.52 0.78 0.61
C GLN A 142 14.02 0.61 0.81
N VAL A 143 13.21 1.48 0.22
CA VAL A 143 11.75 1.35 0.22
C VAL A 143 11.33 0.05 -0.44
N ALA A 144 11.91 -0.29 -1.60
CA ALA A 144 11.61 -1.53 -2.32
C ALA A 144 11.95 -2.78 -1.49
N ILE A 145 13.12 -2.83 -0.87
CA ILE A 145 13.54 -3.96 -0.02
C ILE A 145 12.65 -4.06 1.22
N ALA A 146 12.39 -2.94 1.89
CA ALA A 146 11.56 -2.92 3.09
C ALA A 146 10.12 -3.36 2.81
N THR A 147 9.53 -2.89 1.70
CA THR A 147 8.20 -3.30 1.27
C THR A 147 8.18 -4.80 0.95
N SER A 148 9.21 -5.28 0.24
CA SER A 148 9.36 -6.71 -0.05
C SER A 148 9.46 -7.55 1.23
N PHE A 149 10.28 -7.14 2.18
CA PHE A 149 10.40 -7.80 3.47
C PHE A 149 9.07 -7.81 4.24
N GLY A 150 8.41 -6.65 4.34
CA GLY A 150 7.13 -6.52 5.03
C GLY A 150 6.03 -7.40 4.44
N ILE A 151 5.93 -7.48 3.12
CA ILE A 151 4.92 -8.28 2.44
C ILE A 151 5.27 -9.78 2.51
N VAL A 152 6.49 -10.17 2.16
CA VAL A 152 6.88 -11.58 2.12
C VAL A 152 6.91 -12.18 3.53
N ILE A 153 7.67 -11.55 4.44
CA ILE A 153 7.86 -12.07 5.81
C ILE A 153 6.67 -11.75 6.71
N GLY A 154 6.09 -10.54 6.58
CA GLY A 154 4.99 -10.11 7.45
C GLY A 154 3.63 -10.68 7.08
N LYS A 155 3.42 -11.09 5.81
CA LYS A 155 2.11 -11.51 5.30
C LYS A 155 2.15 -12.87 4.60
N GLU A 156 2.96 -13.00 3.55
CA GLU A 156 2.88 -14.15 2.64
C GLU A 156 3.35 -15.47 3.28
N ILE A 157 4.38 -15.45 4.11
CA ILE A 157 4.86 -16.66 4.80
C ILE A 157 3.76 -17.27 5.68
N PHE A 158 2.92 -16.46 6.28
CA PHE A 158 1.83 -16.93 7.15
C PHE A 158 0.57 -17.40 6.42
N GLY A 159 0.48 -17.18 5.11
CA GLY A 159 -0.68 -17.61 4.30
C GLY A 159 -1.52 -16.48 3.70
N GLY A 160 -1.12 -15.23 3.87
CA GLY A 160 -1.81 -14.07 3.31
C GLY A 160 -2.65 -13.30 4.31
N VAL A 161 -3.60 -12.51 3.80
CA VAL A 161 -4.46 -11.64 4.63
C VAL A 161 -5.36 -12.47 5.55
N GLY A 162 -5.43 -12.06 6.82
CA GLY A 162 -6.21 -12.74 7.85
C GLY A 162 -5.43 -13.82 8.62
N MET A 163 -4.34 -14.34 8.07
CA MET A 163 -3.46 -15.31 8.75
C MET A 163 -2.13 -14.68 9.21
N ASN A 164 -1.87 -13.45 8.83
CA ASN A 164 -0.69 -12.71 9.23
C ASN A 164 -0.73 -12.34 10.71
N ILE A 165 0.34 -12.67 11.44
CA ILE A 165 0.48 -12.34 12.88
C ILE A 165 0.87 -10.87 13.06
N PHE A 166 1.65 -10.33 12.12
CA PHE A 166 2.17 -8.97 12.16
C PHE A 166 1.54 -8.09 11.08
N ASN A 167 1.45 -6.79 11.37
CA ASN A 167 1.10 -5.82 10.33
C ASN A 167 2.28 -5.67 9.35
N PRO A 168 2.09 -5.95 8.05
CA PRO A 168 3.18 -5.92 7.07
C PRO A 168 3.84 -4.53 6.93
N ALA A 169 3.06 -3.45 7.07
CA ALA A 169 3.61 -2.10 7.00
C ALA A 169 4.52 -1.78 8.21
N LEU A 170 4.14 -2.22 9.40
CA LEU A 170 4.98 -2.06 10.58
C LEU A 170 6.22 -2.96 10.52
N MET A 171 6.11 -4.15 9.93
CA MET A 171 7.27 -5.03 9.69
C MET A 171 8.27 -4.40 8.71
N ALA A 172 7.79 -3.78 7.64
CA ALA A 172 8.65 -3.03 6.71
C ALA A 172 9.39 -1.90 7.41
N ARG A 173 8.69 -1.14 8.26
CA ARG A 173 9.30 -0.07 9.06
C ARG A 173 10.30 -0.60 10.09
N ALA A 174 9.96 -1.67 10.80
CA ALA A 174 10.86 -2.30 11.77
C ALA A 174 12.13 -2.81 11.10
N PHE A 175 12.02 -3.43 9.93
CA PHE A 175 13.17 -3.85 9.13
C PHE A 175 14.11 -2.67 8.83
N LEU A 176 13.57 -1.55 8.36
CA LEU A 176 14.37 -0.35 8.09
C LEU A 176 15.01 0.22 9.36
N TYR A 177 14.29 0.21 10.45
CA TYR A 177 14.79 0.73 11.73
C TYR A 177 16.03 -0.06 12.21
N PHE A 178 16.00 -1.38 12.10
CA PHE A 178 17.11 -2.22 12.53
C PHE A 178 18.25 -2.30 11.51
N THR A 179 17.92 -2.25 10.20
CA THR A 179 18.92 -2.44 9.14
C THR A 179 19.56 -1.11 8.70
N TYR A 180 18.77 -0.04 8.67
CA TYR A 180 19.17 1.28 8.19
C TYR A 180 18.75 2.39 9.17
N PRO A 181 19.21 2.37 10.43
CA PRO A 181 18.76 3.31 11.46
C PRO A 181 19.03 4.77 11.09
N VAL A 182 20.13 5.03 10.38
CA VAL A 182 20.51 6.38 9.94
C VAL A 182 19.41 7.06 9.14
N CYS A 183 18.75 6.33 8.23
CA CYS A 183 17.69 6.90 7.40
C CYS A 183 16.42 7.29 8.17
N LEU A 184 16.18 6.68 9.33
CA LEU A 184 14.99 6.94 10.16
C LEU A 184 15.28 7.90 11.33
N LEU A 185 16.50 7.89 11.86
CA LEU A 185 16.87 8.68 13.02
C LEU A 185 17.30 10.12 12.67
N TYR A 186 17.95 10.32 11.51
CA TYR A 186 18.44 11.64 11.10
C TYR A 186 17.37 12.57 10.49
N THR A 187 16.14 12.12 10.34
CA THR A 187 15.04 12.92 9.78
C THR A 187 14.22 13.67 10.83
N SER A 188 14.47 13.41 12.10
CA SER A 188 13.84 14.15 13.21
C SER A 188 14.95 14.85 14.00
N PRO A 189 15.02 16.19 14.00
CA PRO A 189 15.90 16.89 14.93
C PRO A 189 15.51 16.45 16.35
N SER A 190 16.51 16.04 17.12
CA SER A 190 16.30 15.70 18.53
C SER A 190 15.96 16.98 19.30
N PRO A 191 14.99 16.95 20.22
CA PRO A 191 14.73 18.08 21.11
C PRO A 191 15.94 18.47 22.00
N ARG A 192 17.07 17.78 21.85
CA ARG A 192 18.32 18.03 22.58
C ARG A 192 19.36 18.79 21.74
N ASP A 193 19.05 19.07 20.49
CA ASP A 193 19.98 19.75 19.57
C ASP A 193 19.70 21.27 19.48
N ASP A 194 18.83 21.82 20.40
CA ASP A 194 18.57 23.24 20.65
C ASP A 194 19.38 23.74 21.84
#